data_08b42b3d1ea798488e1d18b8ad2f1c1b
#
_entry.id   08b42b3d1ea798488e1d18b8ad2f1c1b
#
_cell.length_a   1.000
_cell.length_b   1.000
_cell.length_c   1.000
_cell.angle_alpha   90.00
_cell.angle_beta   90.00
_cell.angle_gamma   90.00
#
_symmetry.space_group_name_H-M   'P 1'
#
loop_
_entity.id
_entity.type
_entity.pdbx_description
1 polymer ?
#
loop_
_entity_poly.entity_id
_entity_poly.type
_entity_poly.pdbx_seq_one_letter_code
_entity_poly.pdbx_strand_id
1 'polypeptide(L)'
;MRILVGTDGGLNVIRWIEGERSGRVSEKHFEGRQVYQLAATDRRVWAVIPEEGLFFSADNGGSWERAVDRLGGAMVRSLAISPADPSTVFAGTEPAGLFVSRNGGQDWEEFPAFRDLGTRESWRDYGDRSAHVETIACDPNDPRRIYAGVEIGGAYRTDDGGLSWSGINEGIFDDIHEIEVDPWEPSRVYAATGGGLHISRDRGLHWRRHESELGELYCTRLDLVSRGVEVSSSLQSRLVLATADSTPSEWRGRRGDAKARLWLSPDAGETWTPLALTGVKDKGAITEVADDPATEGAGLIGTSSGNLYYGRAAGGKWTRIMFGMPAIRAIHVG
;
A
#
# COMPACT_ATOMS: atom_id res chain seq x y z
N MET A 1 6.77 9.76 19.18
CA MET A 1 6.32 8.87 18.07
C MET A 1 7.38 7.80 17.85
N ARG A 2 6.97 6.55 17.72
CA ARG A 2 7.80 5.44 17.23
C ARG A 2 7.39 5.15 15.79
N ILE A 3 8.34 5.11 14.89
CA ILE A 3 8.08 4.94 13.46
C ILE A 3 8.91 3.76 12.96
N LEU A 4 8.28 2.79 12.34
CA LEU A 4 8.95 1.71 11.63
C LEU A 4 9.02 2.09 10.16
N VAL A 5 10.21 2.07 9.58
CA VAL A 5 10.45 2.45 8.18
C VAL A 5 11.15 1.31 7.46
N GLY A 6 10.39 0.61 6.62
CA GLY A 6 10.89 -0.40 5.69
C GLY A 6 11.55 0.27 4.49
N THR A 7 12.72 -0.22 4.11
CA THR A 7 13.52 0.32 3.01
C THR A 7 14.12 -0.80 2.15
N ASP A 8 14.72 -0.45 1.03
CA ASP A 8 15.50 -1.37 0.19
C ASP A 8 16.79 -1.90 0.90
N GLY A 9 17.07 -1.45 2.11
CA GLY A 9 18.28 -1.84 2.86
C GLY A 9 18.02 -2.27 4.31
N GLY A 10 16.78 -2.49 4.69
CA GLY A 10 16.38 -2.96 6.02
C GLY A 10 15.25 -2.17 6.63
N LEU A 11 14.91 -2.54 7.86
CA LEU A 11 13.94 -1.85 8.71
C LEU A 11 14.68 -0.95 9.71
N ASN A 12 14.26 0.31 9.75
CA ASN A 12 14.73 1.27 10.74
C ASN A 12 13.60 1.58 11.72
N VAL A 13 13.87 1.46 13.01
CA VAL A 13 12.99 1.94 14.07
C VAL A 13 13.43 3.34 14.44
N ILE A 14 12.57 4.32 14.19
CA ILE A 14 12.88 5.74 14.40
C ILE A 14 12.09 6.24 15.59
N ARG A 15 12.74 6.96 16.49
CA ARG A 15 12.10 7.76 17.53
C ARG A 15 12.18 9.23 17.16
N TRP A 16 11.04 9.88 17.20
CA TRP A 16 10.95 11.31 16.90
C TRP A 16 9.88 11.98 17.77
N ILE A 17 10.15 13.23 18.18
CA ILE A 17 9.24 14.08 18.93
C ILE A 17 8.90 15.29 18.06
N GLU A 18 7.62 15.63 17.95
CA GLU A 18 7.17 16.79 17.17
C GLU A 18 7.90 18.07 17.65
N GLY A 19 8.46 18.81 16.69
CA GLY A 19 9.29 19.97 16.94
C GLY A 19 10.80 19.70 16.94
N GLU A 20 11.24 18.45 17.02
CA GLU A 20 12.66 18.12 16.81
C GLU A 20 13.05 18.26 15.35
N ARG A 21 14.31 18.64 15.10
CA ARG A 21 14.85 18.84 13.73
C ARG A 21 15.05 17.54 12.96
N SER A 22 15.25 16.42 13.68
CA SER A 22 15.48 15.11 13.07
C SER A 22 15.06 14.00 14.03
N GLY A 23 14.62 12.88 13.47
CA GLY A 23 14.44 11.63 14.20
C GLY A 23 15.79 10.95 14.51
N ARG A 24 15.73 9.95 15.37
CA ARG A 24 16.89 9.11 15.73
C ARG A 24 16.57 7.66 15.44
N VAL A 25 17.43 6.98 14.68
CA VAL A 25 17.34 5.52 14.56
C VAL A 25 17.72 4.90 15.90
N SER A 26 16.77 4.20 16.52
CA SER A 26 16.98 3.51 17.80
C SER A 26 17.37 2.05 17.61
N GLU A 27 16.86 1.41 16.57
CA GLU A 27 17.05 -0.01 16.29
C GLU A 27 17.06 -0.23 14.78
N LYS A 28 17.74 -1.29 14.32
CA LYS A 28 17.76 -1.73 12.94
C LYS A 28 17.53 -3.24 12.87
N HIS A 29 16.75 -3.65 11.88
CA HIS A 29 16.47 -5.06 11.60
C HIS A 29 16.60 -5.31 10.11
N PHE A 30 16.81 -6.58 9.72
CA PHE A 30 16.89 -7.02 8.34
C PHE A 30 17.92 -6.23 7.48
N GLU A 31 19.04 -5.86 8.05
CA GLU A 31 20.06 -5.08 7.35
C GLU A 31 20.49 -5.76 6.05
N GLY A 32 20.54 -4.98 4.97
CA GLY A 32 20.84 -5.47 3.63
C GLY A 32 19.71 -6.22 2.93
N ARG A 33 18.50 -6.26 3.52
CA ARG A 33 17.31 -6.89 2.93
C ARG A 33 16.27 -5.82 2.60
N GLN A 34 15.52 -6.02 1.52
CA GLN A 34 14.38 -5.18 1.22
C GLN A 34 13.23 -5.50 2.16
N VAL A 35 12.72 -4.50 2.88
CA VAL A 35 11.46 -4.58 3.63
C VAL A 35 10.40 -3.89 2.79
N TYR A 36 9.57 -4.68 2.12
CA TYR A 36 8.70 -4.22 1.04
C TYR A 36 7.38 -3.65 1.56
N GLN A 37 6.77 -4.31 2.54
CA GLN A 37 5.50 -3.89 3.13
C GLN A 37 5.51 -4.08 4.65
N LEU A 38 4.80 -3.21 5.35
CA LEU A 38 4.43 -3.36 6.76
C LEU A 38 2.91 -3.35 6.86
N ALA A 39 2.36 -4.23 7.69
CA ALA A 39 0.95 -4.23 8.06
C ALA A 39 0.81 -4.47 9.56
N ALA A 40 -0.18 -3.86 10.19
CA ALA A 40 -0.29 -3.94 11.64
C ALA A 40 -1.73 -4.18 12.11
N THR A 41 -1.80 -4.84 13.26
CA THR A 41 -2.98 -4.91 14.12
C THR A 41 -2.62 -4.33 15.48
N ASP A 42 -3.56 -4.22 16.38
CA ASP A 42 -3.29 -3.80 17.78
C ASP A 42 -2.27 -4.70 18.50
N ARG A 43 -2.02 -5.89 18.00
CA ARG A 43 -1.20 -6.91 18.69
C ARG A 43 0.09 -7.28 17.96
N ARG A 44 0.17 -7.04 16.66
CA ARG A 44 1.28 -7.48 15.82
C ARG A 44 1.56 -6.50 14.70
N VAL A 45 2.84 -6.35 14.40
CA VAL A 45 3.30 -5.75 13.15
C VAL A 45 3.89 -6.85 12.28
N TRP A 46 3.50 -6.88 11.02
CA TRP A 46 4.01 -7.79 10.01
C TRP A 46 4.96 -7.07 9.08
N ALA A 47 5.96 -7.81 8.59
CA ALA A 47 6.90 -7.33 7.58
C ALA A 47 7.02 -8.34 6.44
N VAL A 48 6.88 -7.86 5.22
CA VAL A 48 7.16 -8.61 3.98
C VAL A 48 8.60 -8.36 3.59
N ILE A 49 9.37 -9.43 3.54
CA ILE A 49 10.76 -9.44 3.08
C ILE A 49 10.83 -10.43 1.91
N PRO A 50 10.74 -9.98 0.64
CA PRO A 50 10.43 -10.83 -0.49
C PRO A 50 11.35 -12.07 -0.61
N GLU A 51 12.62 -11.91 -0.36
CA GLU A 51 13.61 -13.00 -0.46
C GLU A 51 13.61 -13.94 0.75
N GLU A 52 13.06 -13.51 1.89
CA GLU A 52 13.10 -14.24 3.16
C GLU A 52 11.72 -14.62 3.70
N GLY A 53 10.62 -14.07 3.14
CA GLY A 53 9.25 -14.40 3.50
C GLY A 53 8.58 -13.38 4.41
N LEU A 54 7.72 -13.88 5.30
CA LEU A 54 6.95 -13.08 6.25
C LEU A 54 7.52 -13.17 7.66
N PHE A 55 7.58 -12.03 8.31
CA PHE A 55 7.95 -11.90 9.71
C PHE A 55 6.86 -11.15 10.46
N PHE A 56 6.77 -11.39 11.77
CA PHE A 56 5.94 -10.61 12.66
C PHE A 56 6.68 -10.21 13.93
N SER A 57 6.24 -9.10 14.49
CA SER A 57 6.68 -8.58 15.79
C SER A 57 5.47 -8.47 16.70
N ALA A 58 5.60 -8.94 17.95
CA ALA A 58 4.60 -8.78 19.00
C ALA A 58 4.90 -7.63 19.96
N ASP A 59 6.02 -6.93 19.76
CA ASP A 59 6.54 -5.86 20.62
C ASP A 59 6.76 -4.55 19.85
N ASN A 60 5.90 -4.33 18.82
CA ASN A 60 5.92 -3.13 17.99
C ASN A 60 7.27 -2.89 17.31
N GLY A 61 7.86 -3.94 16.73
CA GLY A 61 9.08 -3.89 15.92
C GLY A 61 10.38 -3.96 16.73
N GLY A 62 10.35 -4.34 18.01
CA GLY A 62 11.55 -4.53 18.81
C GLY A 62 12.25 -5.86 18.52
N SER A 63 11.46 -6.91 18.29
CA SER A 63 11.97 -8.23 17.88
C SER A 63 11.09 -8.82 16.80
N TRP A 64 11.63 -9.75 16.02
CA TRP A 64 10.96 -10.33 14.85
C TRP A 64 11.10 -11.84 14.81
N GLU A 65 9.97 -12.50 14.56
CA GLU A 65 9.88 -13.95 14.35
C GLU A 65 9.45 -14.23 12.90
N ARG A 66 10.04 -15.26 12.29
CA ARG A 66 9.65 -15.67 10.94
C ARG A 66 8.38 -16.50 11.01
N ALA A 67 7.33 -16.06 10.31
CA ALA A 67 6.10 -16.83 10.15
C ALA A 67 6.24 -17.90 9.04
N VAL A 68 6.80 -17.50 7.90
CA VAL A 68 7.02 -18.40 6.75
C VAL A 68 8.14 -17.83 5.88
N ASP A 69 8.94 -18.70 5.23
CA ASP A 69 9.99 -18.25 4.31
C ASP A 69 9.46 -18.09 2.88
N ARG A 70 8.73 -19.06 2.37
CA ARG A 70 8.13 -19.04 1.03
C ARG A 70 6.75 -19.68 1.04
N LEU A 71 5.88 -19.24 0.15
CA LEU A 71 4.56 -19.81 -0.04
C LEU A 71 4.50 -20.51 -1.39
N GLY A 72 4.27 -21.83 -1.38
CA GLY A 72 4.32 -22.63 -2.60
C GLY A 72 5.66 -22.57 -3.34
N GLY A 73 6.77 -22.23 -2.65
CA GLY A 73 8.10 -22.01 -3.25
C GLY A 73 8.31 -20.61 -3.82
N ALA A 74 7.29 -19.76 -3.86
CA ALA A 74 7.32 -18.41 -4.41
C ALA A 74 7.71 -17.36 -3.34
N MET A 75 8.22 -16.22 -3.78
CA MET A 75 8.51 -15.07 -2.90
C MET A 75 7.22 -14.39 -2.48
N VAL A 76 7.13 -13.95 -1.22
CA VAL A 76 5.99 -13.15 -0.75
C VAL A 76 6.18 -11.69 -1.17
N ARG A 77 5.13 -11.09 -1.78
CA ARG A 77 5.14 -9.71 -2.29
C ARG A 77 4.18 -8.80 -1.57
N SER A 78 3.00 -9.30 -1.24
CA SER A 78 1.96 -8.50 -0.58
C SER A 78 1.34 -9.22 0.59
N LEU A 79 0.76 -8.45 1.50
CA LEU A 79 0.11 -8.92 2.71
C LEU A 79 -1.13 -8.08 2.98
N ALA A 80 -2.23 -8.73 3.37
CA ALA A 80 -3.39 -8.07 3.94
C ALA A 80 -3.88 -8.81 5.18
N ILE A 81 -4.42 -8.05 6.13
CA ILE A 81 -5.02 -8.58 7.35
C ILE A 81 -6.52 -8.38 7.24
N SER A 82 -7.30 -9.41 7.49
CA SER A 82 -8.76 -9.29 7.50
C SER A 82 -9.22 -8.32 8.60
N PRO A 83 -9.99 -7.28 8.27
CA PRO A 83 -10.51 -6.37 9.27
C PRO A 83 -11.57 -7.04 10.19
N ALA A 84 -12.23 -8.09 9.70
CA ALA A 84 -13.22 -8.84 10.47
C ALA A 84 -12.60 -9.84 11.46
N ASP A 85 -11.41 -10.37 11.14
CA ASP A 85 -10.68 -11.32 11.99
C ASP A 85 -9.17 -11.15 11.80
N PRO A 86 -8.48 -10.48 12.73
CA PRO A 86 -7.04 -10.25 12.64
C PRO A 86 -6.17 -11.53 12.68
N SER A 87 -6.74 -12.70 12.96
CA SER A 87 -6.04 -13.98 12.81
C SER A 87 -6.04 -14.49 11.36
N THR A 88 -6.90 -13.93 10.52
CA THR A 88 -6.96 -14.23 9.08
C THR A 88 -6.07 -13.25 8.31
N VAL A 89 -5.05 -13.80 7.69
CA VAL A 89 -4.01 -13.06 6.95
C VAL A 89 -3.91 -13.61 5.54
N PHE A 90 -3.85 -12.74 4.56
CA PHE A 90 -3.68 -13.06 3.15
C PHE A 90 -2.27 -12.68 2.68
N ALA A 91 -1.70 -13.46 1.79
CA ALA A 91 -0.40 -13.18 1.20
C ALA A 91 -0.40 -13.42 -0.31
N GLY A 92 0.10 -12.44 -1.05
CA GLY A 92 0.35 -12.54 -2.48
C GLY A 92 1.80 -12.84 -2.78
N THR A 93 2.07 -13.53 -3.88
CA THR A 93 3.42 -13.99 -4.22
C THR A 93 3.89 -13.58 -5.61
N GLU A 94 5.19 -13.76 -5.85
CA GLU A 94 5.88 -13.72 -7.14
C GLU A 94 6.62 -15.06 -7.39
N PRO A 95 6.30 -15.84 -8.44
CA PRO A 95 5.19 -15.65 -9.38
C PRO A 95 3.81 -15.59 -8.70
N ALA A 96 2.84 -14.97 -9.37
CA ALA A 96 1.53 -14.67 -8.80
C ALA A 96 0.82 -15.92 -8.26
N GLY A 97 0.57 -15.94 -6.99
CA GLY A 97 -0.22 -16.88 -6.22
C GLY A 97 -0.88 -16.14 -5.07
N LEU A 98 -1.94 -16.69 -4.52
CA LEU A 98 -2.65 -16.10 -3.40
C LEU A 98 -2.86 -17.15 -2.32
N PHE A 99 -2.52 -16.79 -1.08
CA PHE A 99 -2.53 -17.68 0.07
C PHE A 99 -3.29 -17.06 1.23
N VAL A 100 -3.81 -17.90 2.10
CA VAL A 100 -4.48 -17.49 3.34
C VAL A 100 -3.98 -18.28 4.52
N SER A 101 -3.78 -17.59 5.63
CA SER A 101 -3.66 -18.18 6.97
C SER A 101 -4.89 -17.76 7.79
N ARG A 102 -5.48 -18.71 8.52
CA ARG A 102 -6.62 -18.45 9.42
C ARG A 102 -6.24 -18.58 10.90
N ASN A 103 -4.96 -18.69 11.18
CA ASN A 103 -4.43 -18.89 12.53
C ASN A 103 -3.22 -17.99 12.84
N GLY A 104 -3.22 -16.79 12.30
CA GLY A 104 -2.19 -15.79 12.56
C GLY A 104 -0.84 -16.12 11.96
N GLY A 105 -0.80 -16.73 10.77
CA GLY A 105 0.41 -17.01 10.01
C GLY A 105 1.11 -18.31 10.35
N GLN A 106 0.49 -19.20 11.14
CA GLN A 106 1.10 -20.49 11.50
C GLN A 106 1.00 -21.50 10.35
N ASP A 107 -0.18 -21.61 9.74
CA ASP A 107 -0.43 -22.47 8.59
C ASP A 107 -0.97 -21.66 7.43
N TRP A 108 -0.61 -22.06 6.20
CA TRP A 108 -0.98 -21.34 4.98
C TRP A 108 -1.58 -22.31 3.96
N GLU A 109 -2.65 -21.86 3.33
CA GLU A 109 -3.35 -22.56 2.26
C GLU A 109 -3.34 -21.71 1.00
N GLU A 110 -3.03 -22.29 -0.15
CA GLU A 110 -3.19 -21.64 -1.46
C GLU A 110 -4.66 -21.58 -1.83
N PHE A 111 -5.09 -20.53 -2.56
CA PHE A 111 -6.38 -20.50 -3.24
C PHE A 111 -6.27 -21.19 -4.62
N PRO A 112 -6.71 -22.47 -4.75
CA PRO A 112 -6.57 -23.19 -6.02
C PRO A 112 -7.34 -22.50 -7.15
N ALA A 113 -8.53 -21.94 -6.86
CA ALA A 113 -9.34 -21.26 -7.85
C ALA A 113 -8.68 -19.97 -8.38
N PHE A 114 -7.81 -19.30 -7.60
CA PHE A 114 -6.99 -18.19 -8.08
C PHE A 114 -5.81 -18.69 -8.92
N ARG A 115 -5.15 -19.75 -8.46
CA ARG A 115 -4.05 -20.39 -9.20
C ARG A 115 -4.50 -20.86 -10.59
N ASP A 116 -5.70 -21.43 -10.70
CA ASP A 116 -6.21 -22.07 -11.90
C ASP A 116 -7.05 -21.13 -12.79
N LEU A 117 -6.95 -19.79 -12.56
CA LEU A 117 -7.60 -18.79 -13.40
C LEU A 117 -7.15 -18.91 -14.86
N GLY A 118 -8.12 -19.03 -15.79
CA GLY A 118 -7.83 -19.12 -17.23
C GLY A 118 -7.20 -17.86 -17.84
N THR A 119 -7.25 -16.73 -17.12
CA THR A 119 -6.65 -15.45 -17.54
C THR A 119 -5.17 -15.34 -17.23
N ARG A 120 -4.56 -16.28 -16.50
CA ARG A 120 -3.13 -16.23 -16.12
C ARG A 120 -2.19 -16.16 -17.32
N GLU A 121 -2.55 -16.76 -18.43
CA GLU A 121 -1.76 -16.70 -19.67
C GLU A 121 -1.68 -15.29 -20.27
N SER A 122 -2.58 -14.39 -19.90
CA SER A 122 -2.56 -12.99 -20.32
C SER A 122 -1.75 -12.09 -19.39
N TRP A 123 -1.35 -12.56 -18.20
CA TRP A 123 -0.52 -11.79 -17.30
C TRP A 123 0.89 -11.64 -17.86
N ARG A 124 1.44 -10.47 -17.72
CA ARG A 124 2.72 -10.14 -18.33
C ARG A 124 3.78 -9.92 -17.25
N ASP A 125 4.97 -10.38 -17.56
CA ASP A 125 6.14 -10.09 -16.75
C ASP A 125 6.60 -8.65 -17.00
N TYR A 126 7.14 -8.02 -15.97
CA TYR A 126 7.72 -6.68 -16.05
C TYR A 126 9.24 -6.74 -15.87
N GLY A 127 9.95 -6.55 -16.99
CA GLY A 127 11.41 -6.65 -16.99
C GLY A 127 11.86 -8.08 -16.72
N ASP A 128 12.52 -8.31 -15.60
CA ASP A 128 13.02 -9.61 -15.11
C ASP A 128 12.11 -10.23 -14.03
N ARG A 129 10.97 -9.59 -13.72
CA ARG A 129 10.00 -10.07 -12.73
C ARG A 129 8.84 -10.78 -13.40
N SER A 130 8.42 -11.89 -12.80
CA SER A 130 7.16 -12.53 -13.13
C SER A 130 5.97 -11.70 -12.66
N ALA A 131 4.83 -11.84 -13.34
CA ALA A 131 3.57 -11.31 -12.84
C ALA A 131 3.37 -11.71 -11.38
N HIS A 132 2.96 -10.77 -10.53
CA HIS A 132 2.82 -10.99 -9.09
C HIS A 132 1.60 -10.28 -8.51
N VAL A 133 1.13 -10.78 -7.36
CA VAL A 133 0.05 -10.13 -6.61
C VAL A 133 0.65 -8.96 -5.83
N GLU A 134 0.44 -7.75 -6.34
CA GLU A 134 1.00 -6.52 -5.77
C GLU A 134 0.18 -6.02 -4.58
N THR A 135 -1.15 -6.20 -4.63
CA THR A 135 -2.05 -5.69 -3.61
C THR A 135 -3.18 -6.65 -3.30
N ILE A 136 -3.62 -6.66 -2.05
CA ILE A 136 -4.76 -7.44 -1.57
C ILE A 136 -5.61 -6.50 -0.70
N ALA A 137 -6.91 -6.40 -0.98
CA ALA A 137 -7.85 -5.65 -0.17
C ALA A 137 -9.00 -6.52 0.31
N CYS A 138 -9.45 -6.30 1.54
CA CYS A 138 -10.56 -7.03 2.14
C CYS A 138 -11.76 -6.09 2.29
N ASP A 139 -12.95 -6.59 1.99
CA ASP A 139 -14.18 -5.87 2.30
C ASP A 139 -14.39 -5.86 3.83
N PRO A 140 -14.51 -4.69 4.46
CA PRO A 140 -14.64 -4.59 5.91
C PRO A 140 -15.97 -5.16 6.45
N ASN A 141 -16.99 -5.27 5.59
CA ASN A 141 -18.32 -5.72 5.96
C ASN A 141 -18.65 -7.16 5.50
N ASP A 142 -17.86 -7.73 4.59
CA ASP A 142 -18.01 -9.12 4.15
C ASP A 142 -16.64 -9.82 4.11
N PRO A 143 -16.28 -10.62 5.11
CA PRO A 143 -14.98 -11.30 5.17
C PRO A 143 -14.74 -12.31 4.05
N ARG A 144 -15.78 -12.65 3.27
CA ARG A 144 -15.64 -13.53 2.11
C ARG A 144 -15.27 -12.78 0.85
N ARG A 145 -15.43 -11.43 0.84
CA ARG A 145 -15.08 -10.62 -0.31
C ARG A 145 -13.66 -10.10 -0.20
N ILE A 146 -12.85 -10.53 -1.15
CA ILE A 146 -11.43 -10.21 -1.21
C ILE A 146 -11.11 -9.77 -2.63
N TYR A 147 -10.28 -8.77 -2.75
CA TYR A 147 -9.75 -8.24 -4.01
C TYR A 147 -8.26 -8.53 -4.09
N ALA A 148 -7.79 -8.83 -5.29
CA ALA A 148 -6.37 -9.01 -5.58
C ALA A 148 -6.01 -8.24 -6.86
N GLY A 149 -4.99 -7.39 -6.77
CA GLY A 149 -4.40 -6.72 -7.92
C GLY A 149 -3.12 -7.41 -8.35
N VAL A 150 -3.04 -7.75 -9.62
CA VAL A 150 -1.85 -8.34 -10.23
C VAL A 150 -1.16 -7.27 -11.06
N GLU A 151 0.13 -6.99 -10.77
CA GLU A 151 0.91 -6.04 -11.60
C GLU A 151 0.96 -6.54 -13.04
N ILE A 152 0.47 -5.71 -13.97
CA ILE A 152 0.26 -6.01 -15.39
C ILE A 152 -0.56 -7.30 -15.63
N GLY A 153 -1.57 -7.52 -14.79
CA GLY A 153 -2.47 -8.66 -14.86
C GLY A 153 -3.92 -8.31 -14.55
N GLY A 154 -4.15 -7.09 -14.01
CA GLY A 154 -5.47 -6.58 -13.69
C GLY A 154 -5.99 -6.95 -12.31
N ALA A 155 -7.28 -6.70 -12.07
CA ALA A 155 -7.94 -6.87 -10.79
C ALA A 155 -8.86 -8.11 -10.78
N TYR A 156 -8.89 -8.79 -9.65
CA TYR A 156 -9.66 -10.01 -9.40
C TYR A 156 -10.41 -9.90 -8.09
N ARG A 157 -11.57 -10.57 -8.01
CA ARG A 157 -12.41 -10.59 -6.83
C ARG A 157 -12.98 -11.96 -6.57
N THR A 158 -13.09 -12.32 -5.29
CA THR A 158 -13.95 -13.39 -4.78
C THR A 158 -15.07 -12.80 -3.93
N ASP A 159 -16.26 -13.43 -3.96
CA ASP A 159 -17.39 -13.11 -3.08
C ASP A 159 -17.74 -14.31 -2.17
N ASP A 160 -16.98 -15.40 -2.23
CA ASP A 160 -17.26 -16.67 -1.55
C ASP A 160 -16.09 -17.19 -0.69
N GLY A 161 -15.16 -16.31 -0.32
CA GLY A 161 -14.02 -16.65 0.53
C GLY A 161 -12.92 -17.40 -0.21
N GLY A 162 -12.82 -17.22 -1.53
CA GLY A 162 -11.77 -17.79 -2.37
C GLY A 162 -12.12 -19.12 -3.03
N LEU A 163 -13.38 -19.59 -2.91
CA LEU A 163 -13.83 -20.79 -3.62
C LEU A 163 -13.92 -20.58 -5.14
N SER A 164 -14.24 -19.34 -5.56
CA SER A 164 -14.19 -18.90 -6.94
C SER A 164 -13.59 -17.49 -7.05
N TRP A 165 -13.00 -17.17 -8.19
CA TRP A 165 -12.44 -15.85 -8.50
C TRP A 165 -12.87 -15.41 -9.89
N SER A 166 -13.15 -14.11 -10.02
CA SER A 166 -13.54 -13.47 -11.28
C SER A 166 -12.66 -12.26 -11.55
N GLY A 167 -12.26 -12.08 -12.80
CA GLY A 167 -11.64 -10.85 -13.26
C GLY A 167 -12.67 -9.71 -13.23
N ILE A 168 -12.27 -8.56 -12.71
CA ILE A 168 -13.10 -7.35 -12.60
C ILE A 168 -12.41 -6.21 -13.37
N ASN A 169 -12.13 -6.43 -14.65
CA ASN A 169 -11.24 -5.60 -15.46
C ASN A 169 -11.95 -4.61 -16.38
N GLU A 170 -13.28 -4.49 -16.32
CA GLU A 170 -14.02 -3.59 -17.20
C GLU A 170 -13.77 -2.12 -16.85
N GLY A 171 -13.00 -1.43 -17.69
CA GLY A 171 -12.67 -0.01 -17.54
C GLY A 171 -11.49 0.32 -16.64
N ILE A 172 -10.75 -0.67 -16.11
CA ILE A 172 -9.53 -0.46 -15.34
C ILE A 172 -8.27 -0.59 -16.21
N PHE A 173 -7.21 0.10 -15.82
CA PHE A 173 -5.88 -0.09 -16.39
C PHE A 173 -5.19 -1.28 -15.70
N ASP A 174 -4.53 -2.15 -16.46
CA ASP A 174 -4.05 -3.46 -15.98
C ASP A 174 -2.80 -3.44 -15.09
N ASP A 175 -2.09 -2.32 -15.03
CA ASP A 175 -0.93 -2.10 -14.15
C ASP A 175 -1.39 -1.61 -12.77
N ILE A 176 -1.79 -2.57 -11.93
CA ILE A 176 -2.39 -2.30 -10.62
C ILE A 176 -1.30 -2.16 -9.56
N HIS A 177 -1.25 -1.01 -8.91
CA HIS A 177 -0.33 -0.74 -7.80
C HIS A 177 -1.00 -0.90 -6.43
N GLU A 178 -2.27 -0.50 -6.32
CA GLU A 178 -3.02 -0.60 -5.07
C GLU A 178 -4.51 -0.70 -5.31
N ILE A 179 -5.19 -1.47 -4.49
CA ILE A 179 -6.65 -1.53 -4.41
C ILE A 179 -7.06 -1.24 -2.97
N GLU A 180 -8.04 -0.34 -2.79
CA GLU A 180 -8.61 0.00 -1.50
C GLU A 180 -10.13 -0.11 -1.55
N VAL A 181 -10.73 -0.65 -0.48
CA VAL A 181 -12.19 -0.73 -0.32
C VAL A 181 -12.64 0.35 0.65
N ASP A 182 -13.62 1.15 0.26
CA ASP A 182 -14.19 2.18 1.13
C ASP A 182 -14.80 1.55 2.38
N PRO A 183 -14.33 1.87 3.59
CA PRO A 183 -14.81 1.23 4.81
C PRO A 183 -16.24 1.62 5.20
N TRP A 184 -16.73 2.75 4.69
CA TRP A 184 -18.09 3.26 4.99
C TRP A 184 -19.08 2.87 3.89
N GLU A 185 -18.61 2.74 2.66
CA GLU A 185 -19.40 2.32 1.50
C GLU A 185 -18.65 1.25 0.69
N PRO A 186 -18.63 -0.03 1.07
CA PRO A 186 -17.85 -1.09 0.41
C PRO A 186 -18.27 -1.42 -1.03
N SER A 187 -19.35 -0.81 -1.54
CA SER A 187 -19.63 -0.80 -2.98
C SER A 187 -18.64 0.05 -3.76
N ARG A 188 -17.97 1.00 -3.08
CA ARG A 188 -16.94 1.85 -3.65
C ARG A 188 -15.57 1.23 -3.43
N VAL A 189 -14.85 1.06 -4.53
CA VAL A 189 -13.49 0.51 -4.55
C VAL A 189 -12.62 1.43 -5.38
N TYR A 190 -11.42 1.65 -4.93
CA TYR A 190 -10.43 2.51 -5.57
C TYR A 190 -9.26 1.67 -6.07
N ALA A 191 -8.68 2.05 -7.20
CA ALA A 191 -7.46 1.45 -7.71
C ALA A 191 -6.47 2.51 -8.18
N ALA A 192 -5.32 2.57 -7.55
CA ALA A 192 -4.16 3.30 -8.03
C ALA A 192 -3.44 2.46 -9.07
N THR A 193 -3.24 3.02 -10.25
CA THR A 193 -2.67 2.29 -11.39
C THR A 193 -1.60 3.10 -12.12
N GLY A 194 -0.84 2.44 -13.00
CA GLY A 194 0.07 3.12 -13.92
C GLY A 194 -0.63 4.05 -14.91
N GLY A 195 -1.94 3.89 -15.11
CA GLY A 195 -2.78 4.72 -15.99
C GLY A 195 -3.65 5.74 -15.26
N GLY A 196 -3.45 5.96 -13.96
CA GLY A 196 -4.20 6.91 -13.15
C GLY A 196 -5.04 6.26 -12.05
N LEU A 197 -5.86 7.07 -11.39
CA LEU A 197 -6.81 6.62 -10.38
C LEU A 197 -8.08 6.11 -11.05
N HIS A 198 -8.52 4.91 -10.68
CA HIS A 198 -9.79 4.32 -11.10
C HIS A 198 -10.71 4.13 -9.89
N ILE A 199 -11.98 4.40 -10.07
CA ILE A 199 -13.00 4.28 -9.03
C ILE A 199 -14.14 3.41 -9.57
N SER A 200 -14.52 2.39 -8.80
CA SER A 200 -15.73 1.61 -8.99
C SER A 200 -16.76 1.98 -7.91
N ARG A 201 -18.04 1.95 -8.26
CA ARG A 201 -19.16 2.14 -7.33
C ARG A 201 -20.06 0.89 -7.22
N ASP A 202 -19.61 -0.20 -7.79
CA ASP A 202 -20.33 -1.47 -7.85
C ASP A 202 -19.43 -2.68 -7.54
N ARG A 203 -18.53 -2.48 -6.57
CA ARG A 203 -17.62 -3.53 -6.07
C ARG A 203 -16.64 -4.03 -7.15
N GLY A 204 -16.17 -3.15 -8.01
CA GLY A 204 -15.18 -3.46 -9.04
C GLY A 204 -15.77 -4.05 -10.33
N LEU A 205 -17.09 -4.15 -10.48
CA LEU A 205 -17.67 -4.67 -11.73
C LEU A 205 -17.40 -3.75 -12.92
N HIS A 206 -17.50 -2.43 -12.69
CA HIS A 206 -17.18 -1.41 -13.69
C HIS A 206 -16.31 -0.35 -13.05
N TRP A 207 -15.23 0.03 -13.75
CA TRP A 207 -14.31 1.05 -13.30
C TRP A 207 -14.38 2.28 -14.20
N ARG A 208 -14.16 3.44 -13.59
CA ARG A 208 -14.01 4.70 -14.32
C ARG A 208 -12.75 5.40 -13.86
N ARG A 209 -11.91 5.78 -14.81
CA ARG A 209 -10.78 6.64 -14.51
C ARG A 209 -11.26 8.00 -14.04
N HIS A 210 -10.66 8.52 -12.99
CA HIS A 210 -10.91 9.88 -12.55
C HIS A 210 -10.20 10.87 -13.48
N GLU A 211 -10.95 11.65 -14.23
CA GLU A 211 -10.43 12.46 -15.35
C GLU A 211 -10.27 13.96 -15.02
N SER A 212 -10.67 14.41 -13.82
CA SER A 212 -10.66 15.83 -13.48
C SER A 212 -9.24 16.37 -13.25
N GLU A 213 -8.95 16.87 -12.06
CA GLU A 213 -7.70 17.56 -11.73
C GLU A 213 -6.46 16.65 -11.70
N LEU A 214 -6.64 15.34 -11.59
CA LEU A 214 -5.54 14.37 -11.54
C LEU A 214 -4.91 14.09 -12.92
N GLY A 215 -5.67 14.18 -14.00
CA GLY A 215 -5.19 13.89 -15.36
C GLY A 215 -4.68 12.46 -15.53
N GLU A 216 -3.68 12.28 -16.40
CA GLU A 216 -3.02 11.00 -16.67
C GLU A 216 -1.73 10.85 -15.84
N LEU A 217 -1.84 10.93 -14.51
CA LEU A 217 -0.69 10.80 -13.62
C LEU A 217 -0.45 9.33 -13.25
N TYR A 218 0.81 8.96 -13.18
CA TYR A 218 1.22 7.66 -12.64
C TYR A 218 0.96 7.65 -11.12
N CYS A 219 0.02 6.83 -10.65
CA CYS A 219 -0.28 6.73 -9.25
C CYS A 219 0.73 5.82 -8.55
N THR A 220 1.43 6.33 -7.55
CA THR A 220 2.47 5.59 -6.82
C THR A 220 1.96 4.98 -5.53
N ARG A 221 0.98 5.62 -4.88
CA ARG A 221 0.38 5.16 -3.62
C ARG A 221 -1.00 5.77 -3.43
N LEU A 222 -1.92 4.99 -2.90
CA LEU A 222 -3.22 5.42 -2.40
C LEU A 222 -3.34 4.99 -0.94
N ASP A 223 -3.91 5.84 -0.10
CA ASP A 223 -4.17 5.50 1.30
C ASP A 223 -5.52 6.08 1.75
N LEU A 224 -6.25 5.28 2.50
CA LEU A 224 -7.46 5.70 3.20
C LEU A 224 -7.07 6.29 4.56
N VAL A 225 -7.28 7.58 4.73
CA VAL A 225 -7.05 8.24 6.00
C VAL A 225 -7.97 7.65 7.06
N SER A 226 -7.42 7.14 8.13
CA SER A 226 -8.06 6.27 9.12
C SER A 226 -9.29 6.83 9.86
N ARG A 227 -9.64 8.10 9.65
CA ARG A 227 -10.80 8.74 10.26
C ARG A 227 -11.68 9.36 9.18
N GLY A 228 -12.87 8.79 9.00
CA GLY A 228 -13.91 9.39 8.18
C GLY A 228 -14.29 10.78 8.68
N VAL A 229 -14.67 11.64 7.78
CA VAL A 229 -15.21 12.98 8.08
C VAL A 229 -16.73 12.91 7.97
N GLU A 230 -17.41 13.44 8.98
CA GLU A 230 -18.85 13.61 8.90
C GLU A 230 -19.18 14.76 7.95
N VAL A 231 -19.77 14.41 6.80
CA VAL A 231 -20.25 15.38 5.82
C VAL A 231 -21.77 15.20 5.69
N SER A 232 -22.54 16.21 6.02
CA SER A 232 -24.00 16.20 5.88
C SER A 232 -24.67 14.97 6.53
N SER A 233 -24.27 14.59 7.76
CA SER A 233 -24.75 13.44 8.51
C SER A 233 -24.37 12.05 7.97
N SER A 234 -23.42 11.94 7.06
CA SER A 234 -22.82 10.68 6.64
C SER A 234 -21.30 10.69 6.84
N LEU A 235 -20.73 9.57 7.29
CA LEU A 235 -19.28 9.38 7.32
C LEU A 235 -18.80 9.18 5.89
N GLN A 236 -17.77 9.91 5.49
CA GLN A 236 -17.13 9.76 4.19
C GLN A 236 -15.65 9.47 4.36
N SER A 237 -15.12 8.64 3.48
CA SER A 237 -13.70 8.36 3.43
C SER A 237 -12.90 9.57 2.97
N ARG A 238 -11.78 9.79 3.65
CA ARG A 238 -10.73 10.71 3.17
C ARG A 238 -9.65 9.88 2.53
N LEU A 239 -9.16 10.35 1.40
CA LEU A 239 -8.13 9.65 0.63
C LEU A 239 -6.93 10.56 0.41
N VAL A 240 -5.76 9.97 0.49
CA VAL A 240 -4.52 10.60 0.06
C VAL A 240 -3.96 9.80 -1.11
N LEU A 241 -3.63 10.50 -2.19
CA LEU A 241 -3.06 9.90 -3.39
C LEU A 241 -1.70 10.53 -3.69
N ALA A 242 -0.69 9.71 -3.83
CA ALA A 242 0.61 10.12 -4.33
C ALA A 242 0.73 9.79 -5.82
N THR A 243 1.25 10.76 -6.59
CA THR A 243 1.40 10.63 -8.04
C THR A 243 2.77 11.11 -8.51
N ALA A 244 3.15 10.66 -9.70
CA ALA A 244 4.32 11.15 -10.42
C ALA A 244 3.95 11.49 -11.87
N ASP A 245 4.74 12.34 -12.53
CA ASP A 245 4.50 12.77 -13.92
C ASP A 245 4.83 11.67 -14.95
N SER A 246 5.50 10.61 -14.53
CA SER A 246 5.96 9.55 -15.43
C SER A 246 6.27 8.25 -14.68
N THR A 247 6.68 7.22 -15.40
CA THR A 247 6.99 5.88 -14.86
C THR A 247 8.33 5.82 -14.11
N PRO A 248 8.55 4.81 -13.26
CA PRO A 248 9.81 4.62 -12.52
C PRO A 248 11.06 4.57 -13.41
N SER A 249 10.96 3.99 -14.59
CA SER A 249 12.08 3.92 -15.55
C SER A 249 12.53 5.31 -16.04
N GLU A 250 11.61 6.26 -16.11
CA GLU A 250 11.92 7.62 -16.56
C GLU A 250 12.52 8.48 -15.45
N TRP A 251 11.96 8.50 -14.23
CA TRP A 251 12.50 9.34 -13.14
C TRP A 251 13.76 8.77 -12.51
N ARG A 252 13.96 7.43 -12.54
CA ARG A 252 15.22 6.79 -12.12
C ARG A 252 16.31 6.94 -13.18
N GLY A 253 15.92 7.21 -14.43
CA GLY A 253 16.80 7.35 -15.57
C GLY A 253 17.09 8.80 -15.97
N ARG A 254 16.76 9.15 -17.21
CA ARG A 254 17.17 10.42 -17.84
C ARG A 254 16.58 11.67 -17.20
N ARG A 255 15.36 11.62 -16.64
CA ARG A 255 14.72 12.80 -16.03
C ARG A 255 15.28 13.10 -14.65
N GLY A 256 15.57 12.07 -13.86
CA GLY A 256 16.09 12.21 -12.49
C GLY A 256 15.18 12.96 -11.52
N ASP A 257 13.88 13.10 -11.88
CA ASP A 257 12.88 13.86 -11.10
C ASP A 257 11.50 13.28 -11.38
N ALA A 258 10.88 12.72 -10.35
CA ALA A 258 9.53 12.16 -10.41
C ALA A 258 8.45 13.25 -10.47
N LYS A 259 8.77 14.48 -10.08
CA LYS A 259 7.81 15.57 -9.87
C LYS A 259 6.61 15.13 -9.06
N ALA A 260 6.90 14.45 -7.95
CA ALA A 260 5.91 13.86 -7.10
C ALA A 260 4.91 14.88 -6.58
N ARG A 261 3.64 14.52 -6.57
CA ARG A 261 2.54 15.29 -6.00
C ARG A 261 1.79 14.46 -4.99
N LEU A 262 1.20 15.13 -4.04
CA LEU A 262 0.29 14.56 -3.07
C LEU A 262 -1.07 15.26 -3.21
N TRP A 263 -2.13 14.46 -3.19
CA TRP A 263 -3.49 14.92 -3.35
C TRP A 263 -4.33 14.46 -2.17
N LEU A 264 -5.30 15.27 -1.79
CA LEU A 264 -6.29 14.95 -0.76
C LEU A 264 -7.69 15.00 -1.37
N SER A 265 -8.46 13.95 -1.15
CA SER A 265 -9.90 13.95 -1.32
C SER A 265 -10.57 13.92 0.06
N PRO A 266 -11.42 14.90 0.37
CA PRO A 266 -12.18 14.90 1.62
C PRO A 266 -13.53 14.15 1.50
N ASP A 267 -13.93 13.74 0.30
CA ASP A 267 -15.28 13.36 -0.10
C ASP A 267 -15.32 12.05 -0.90
N ALA A 268 -14.56 11.06 -0.40
CA ALA A 268 -14.54 9.71 -0.95
C ALA A 268 -14.17 9.63 -2.45
N GLY A 269 -13.22 10.47 -2.87
CA GLY A 269 -12.69 10.47 -4.23
C GLY A 269 -13.49 11.28 -5.25
N GLU A 270 -14.52 12.05 -4.83
CA GLU A 270 -15.29 12.87 -5.76
C GLU A 270 -14.52 14.10 -6.23
N THR A 271 -13.81 14.78 -5.30
CA THR A 271 -12.95 15.91 -5.62
C THR A 271 -11.55 15.72 -5.04
N TRP A 272 -10.56 16.29 -5.71
CA TRP A 272 -9.17 16.21 -5.31
C TRP A 272 -8.52 17.59 -5.28
N THR A 273 -7.79 17.85 -4.21
CA THR A 273 -7.02 19.09 -4.06
C THR A 273 -5.54 18.77 -3.88
N PRO A 274 -4.64 19.46 -4.60
CA PRO A 274 -3.21 19.25 -4.41
C PRO A 274 -2.78 19.72 -3.03
N LEU A 275 -2.05 18.89 -2.32
CA LEU A 275 -1.42 19.26 -1.06
C LEU A 275 -0.10 19.99 -1.32
N ALA A 276 0.05 21.18 -0.69
CA ALA A 276 1.30 21.91 -0.80
C ALA A 276 2.44 21.17 -0.09
N LEU A 277 3.42 20.71 -0.85
CA LEU A 277 4.63 20.04 -0.32
C LEU A 277 5.69 21.07 0.10
N THR A 278 5.28 22.13 0.80
CA THR A 278 6.20 23.19 1.27
C THR A 278 7.24 22.61 2.22
N GLY A 279 8.52 22.73 1.86
CA GLY A 279 9.64 22.16 2.65
C GLY A 279 10.12 20.80 2.15
N VAL A 280 9.37 20.11 1.30
CA VAL A 280 9.85 18.91 0.60
C VAL A 280 10.78 19.35 -0.52
N LYS A 281 12.04 18.98 -0.41
CA LYS A 281 13.09 19.21 -1.43
C LYS A 281 13.59 17.85 -1.89
N ASP A 282 12.74 17.15 -2.64
CA ASP A 282 12.99 15.81 -3.11
C ASP A 282 12.68 15.69 -4.61
N LYS A 283 13.43 14.87 -5.30
CA LYS A 283 13.19 14.51 -6.69
C LYS A 283 12.68 13.08 -6.86
N GLY A 284 12.71 12.30 -5.79
CA GLY A 284 12.15 10.96 -5.76
C GLY A 284 10.63 10.98 -5.80
N ALA A 285 10.04 9.87 -6.21
CA ALA A 285 8.62 9.64 -6.05
C ALA A 285 8.27 9.50 -4.56
N ILE A 286 7.06 9.90 -4.18
CA ILE A 286 6.47 9.50 -2.90
C ILE A 286 6.07 8.05 -3.07
N THR A 287 6.65 7.18 -2.28
CA THR A 287 6.46 5.72 -2.35
C THR A 287 5.63 5.19 -1.20
N GLU A 288 5.43 6.00 -0.17
CA GLU A 288 4.63 5.62 0.99
C GLU A 288 4.02 6.84 1.66
N VAL A 289 2.82 6.66 2.16
CA VAL A 289 2.08 7.63 2.97
C VAL A 289 1.57 6.90 4.21
N ALA A 290 1.62 7.54 5.36
CA ALA A 290 1.08 6.99 6.59
C ALA A 290 0.50 8.09 7.47
N ASP A 291 -0.67 7.86 8.05
CA ASP A 291 -1.28 8.74 9.02
C ASP A 291 -0.52 8.76 10.35
N ASP A 292 -0.56 9.88 11.04
CA ASP A 292 -0.25 9.94 12.47
C ASP A 292 -1.53 9.67 13.29
N PRO A 293 -1.68 8.50 13.93
CA PRO A 293 -2.90 8.17 14.67
C PRO A 293 -3.14 9.05 15.89
N ALA A 294 -2.09 9.75 16.38
CA ALA A 294 -2.18 10.65 17.53
C ALA A 294 -2.60 12.08 17.14
N THR A 295 -2.43 12.47 15.87
CA THR A 295 -2.62 13.86 15.45
C THR A 295 -3.45 13.93 14.18
N GLU A 296 -4.70 14.38 14.31
CA GLU A 296 -5.61 14.48 13.17
C GLU A 296 -5.03 15.32 12.01
N GLY A 297 -5.11 14.78 10.81
CA GLY A 297 -4.65 15.40 9.58
C GLY A 297 -3.13 15.57 9.47
N ALA A 298 -2.36 14.97 10.38
CA ALA A 298 -0.92 14.86 10.26
C ALA A 298 -0.52 13.48 9.75
N GLY A 299 0.65 13.39 9.13
CA GLY A 299 1.16 12.14 8.59
C GLY A 299 2.59 12.21 8.12
N LEU A 300 3.03 11.11 7.58
CA LEU A 300 4.38 10.88 7.07
C LEU A 300 4.34 10.61 5.58
N ILE A 301 5.34 11.06 4.87
CA ILE A 301 5.64 10.62 3.51
C ILE A 301 7.05 10.07 3.43
N GLY A 302 7.18 8.92 2.79
CA GLY A 302 8.44 8.30 2.43
C GLY A 302 8.72 8.43 0.94
N THR A 303 10.00 8.60 0.58
CA THR A 303 10.36 8.80 -0.82
C THR A 303 11.32 7.72 -1.33
N SER A 304 11.32 7.54 -2.65
CA SER A 304 12.29 6.66 -3.34
C SER A 304 13.74 7.14 -3.21
N SER A 305 13.95 8.38 -2.78
CA SER A 305 15.28 8.95 -2.46
C SER A 305 15.72 8.70 -1.02
N GLY A 306 14.93 7.99 -0.21
CA GLY A 306 15.23 7.64 1.18
C GLY A 306 15.08 8.79 2.16
N ASN A 307 14.17 9.74 1.88
CA ASN A 307 13.83 10.80 2.81
C ASN A 307 12.46 10.53 3.44
N LEU A 308 12.35 10.81 4.74
CA LEU A 308 11.11 10.75 5.51
C LEU A 308 10.72 12.15 5.95
N TYR A 309 9.50 12.54 5.68
CA TYR A 309 8.94 13.84 6.06
C TYR A 309 7.71 13.66 6.92
N TYR A 310 7.50 14.58 7.85
CA TYR A 310 6.28 14.73 8.64
C TYR A 310 5.62 16.07 8.32
N GLY A 311 4.31 16.08 8.18
CA GLY A 311 3.54 17.27 7.85
C GLY A 311 2.05 17.15 8.11
N ARG A 312 1.28 18.17 7.75
CA ARG A 312 -0.19 18.21 7.90
C ARG A 312 -0.87 18.43 6.57
N ALA A 313 -1.92 17.66 6.30
CA ALA A 313 -2.72 17.76 5.09
C ALA A 313 -3.48 19.10 4.98
N ALA A 314 -3.88 19.69 6.10
CA ALA A 314 -4.61 20.97 6.14
C ALA A 314 -3.77 22.20 5.72
N GLY A 315 -2.56 21.98 5.20
CA GLY A 315 -1.59 23.03 4.87
C GLY A 315 -0.57 23.22 5.99
N GLY A 316 0.65 23.45 5.61
CA GLY A 316 1.75 23.59 6.54
C GLY A 316 3.08 23.21 5.89
N LYS A 317 4.13 23.34 6.67
CA LYS A 317 5.46 22.97 6.25
C LYS A 317 5.71 21.50 6.54
N TRP A 318 6.11 20.75 5.53
CA TRP A 318 6.65 19.42 5.72
C TRP A 318 8.08 19.51 6.26
N THR A 319 8.33 18.79 7.34
CA THR A 319 9.64 18.76 7.99
C THR A 319 10.30 17.44 7.63
N ARG A 320 11.50 17.50 7.05
CA ARG A 320 12.31 16.31 6.82
C ARG A 320 12.90 15.81 8.13
N ILE A 321 12.41 14.69 8.61
CA ILE A 321 12.82 14.10 9.89
C ILE A 321 13.92 13.06 9.75
N MET A 322 14.06 12.43 8.56
CA MET A 322 15.17 11.53 8.23
C MET A 322 15.60 11.73 6.77
N PHE A 323 16.84 11.38 6.47
CA PHE A 323 17.42 11.45 5.13
C PHE A 323 18.55 10.45 4.93
N GLY A 324 18.86 10.14 3.67
CA GLY A 324 20.00 9.27 3.31
C GLY A 324 19.76 7.80 3.63
N MET A 325 18.53 7.39 3.85
CA MET A 325 18.17 5.98 3.90
C MET A 325 18.11 5.40 2.48
N PRO A 326 18.16 4.08 2.29
CA PRO A 326 17.71 3.46 1.05
C PRO A 326 16.27 3.85 0.73
N ALA A 327 15.80 3.60 -0.50
CA ALA A 327 14.42 3.93 -0.89
C ALA A 327 13.41 3.39 0.13
N ILE A 328 12.51 4.25 0.59
CA ILE A 328 11.46 3.88 1.54
C ILE A 328 10.39 3.09 0.80
N ARG A 329 9.90 2.01 1.41
CA ARG A 329 8.89 1.10 0.86
C ARG A 329 7.66 0.98 1.75
N ALA A 330 7.84 1.16 3.05
CA ALA A 330 6.77 1.00 4.01
C ALA A 330 6.98 1.90 5.23
N ILE A 331 5.90 2.39 5.81
CA ILE A 331 5.90 3.18 7.04
C ILE A 331 4.80 2.64 7.94
N HIS A 332 5.11 2.46 9.22
CA HIS A 332 4.12 2.19 10.25
C HIS A 332 4.39 3.08 11.46
N VAL A 333 3.32 3.69 11.99
CA VAL A 333 3.35 4.55 13.18
C VAL A 333 2.72 3.80 14.34
N GLY A 334 3.52 3.56 15.39
CA GLY A 334 3.11 2.83 16.55
C GLY A 334 3.22 3.63 17.87
#